data_b3da7ccf1fba465a9618ff884c9c0798
#
_entry.id   b3da7ccf1fba465a9618ff884c9c0798
#
_cell.length_a   1.000
_cell.length_b   1.000
_cell.length_c   1.000
_cell.angle_alpha   90.00
_cell.angle_beta   90.00
_cell.angle_gamma   90.00
#
_symmetry.space_group_name_H-M   'P 1'
#
loop_
_entity.id
_entity.type
_entity.pdbx_description
1 polymer ?
#
loop_
_entity_poly.entity_id
_entity_poly.type
_entity_poly.pdbx_seq_one_letter_code
_entity_poly.pdbx_strand_id
1 'polypeptide(L)'
;MGVYIKLKKSNFENKVLLVGLPGMGRVGYVTANYLVEKLGGTLVGEVYSIYFPSHLEVDDRGLCTLFTGRIYDIKKALVFTADAQPQSPEGQNLLSKKVVESLVKRGVKLVVAAAAYVVPTVDQARRVYVVGTDQKTVEMFTSIGALKLR
;
A
#
# COMPACT_ATOMS: atom_id res chain seq x y z
N MET A 1 6.52 -16.69 -12.39
CA MET A 1 7.05 -16.07 -11.16
C MET A 1 7.38 -14.61 -11.41
N GLY A 2 6.68 -13.64 -11.40
CA GLY A 2 6.98 -12.25 -11.80
C GLY A 2 7.19 -11.27 -10.64
N VAL A 3 7.05 -11.71 -9.38
CA VAL A 3 7.21 -10.85 -8.20
C VAL A 3 8.20 -11.50 -7.22
N TYR A 4 9.17 -10.71 -6.79
CA TYR A 4 10.18 -11.08 -5.80
C TYR A 4 10.12 -10.13 -4.60
N ILE A 5 10.12 -10.67 -3.39
CA ILE A 5 10.04 -9.90 -2.14
C ILE A 5 11.27 -10.22 -1.28
N LYS A 6 12.03 -9.19 -0.96
CA LYS A 6 13.17 -9.26 -0.05
C LYS A 6 12.80 -8.61 1.28
N LEU A 7 12.77 -9.38 2.35
CA LEU A 7 12.46 -8.89 3.69
C LEU A 7 13.70 -8.92 4.59
N LYS A 8 13.90 -7.87 5.36
CA LYS A 8 14.96 -7.75 6.38
C LYS A 8 14.55 -8.33 7.73
N LYS A 9 13.23 -8.51 7.94
CA LYS A 9 12.64 -9.09 9.16
C LYS A 9 11.70 -10.23 8.79
N SER A 10 11.57 -11.21 9.67
CA SER A 10 10.73 -12.39 9.46
C SER A 10 9.45 -12.42 10.29
N ASN A 11 9.32 -11.57 11.30
CA ASN A 11 8.16 -11.52 12.20
C ASN A 11 7.52 -10.14 12.21
N PHE A 12 6.21 -10.10 11.89
CA PHE A 12 5.37 -8.91 11.93
C PHE A 12 4.07 -9.17 12.69
N GLU A 13 4.17 -9.98 13.74
CA GLU A 13 3.03 -10.42 14.52
C GLU A 13 2.22 -9.23 15.06
N ASN A 14 0.89 -9.34 14.93
CA ASN A 14 -0.10 -8.35 15.36
C ASN A 14 -0.02 -6.99 14.66
N LYS A 15 0.75 -6.84 13.57
CA LYS A 15 0.78 -5.61 12.79
C LYS A 15 -0.36 -5.55 11.76
N VAL A 16 -0.75 -4.32 11.46
CA VAL A 16 -1.63 -3.99 10.34
C VAL A 16 -0.76 -3.64 9.13
N LEU A 17 -1.15 -4.08 7.95
CA LEU A 17 -0.55 -3.63 6.69
C LEU A 17 -1.38 -2.48 6.12
N LEU A 18 -0.80 -1.32 6.00
CA LEU A 18 -1.35 -0.18 5.27
C LEU A 18 -0.79 -0.19 3.85
N VAL A 19 -1.65 -0.12 2.85
CA VAL A 19 -1.26 -0.11 1.44
C VAL A 19 -1.64 1.22 0.81
N GLY A 20 -0.68 1.89 0.18
CA GLY A 20 -0.91 3.11 -0.56
C GLY A 20 -0.03 3.18 -1.80
N LEU A 21 -0.62 2.91 -2.96
CA LEU A 21 0.05 2.90 -4.27
C LEU A 21 -0.33 4.16 -5.07
N PRO A 22 0.51 4.55 -6.04
CA PRO A 22 0.14 5.60 -7.00
C PRO A 22 -1.14 5.22 -7.74
N GLY A 23 -2.07 6.14 -7.78
CA GLY A 23 -3.36 5.97 -8.44
C GLY A 23 -4.02 7.32 -8.60
N MET A 24 -5.33 7.34 -8.78
CA MET A 24 -6.11 8.56 -8.98
C MET A 24 -5.84 9.59 -7.87
N GLY A 25 -5.48 10.81 -8.26
CA GLY A 25 -5.11 11.89 -7.35
C GLY A 25 -3.93 11.57 -6.42
N ARG A 26 -3.24 10.45 -6.63
CA ARG A 26 -2.15 9.94 -5.78
C ARG A 26 -2.51 9.80 -4.29
N VAL A 27 -3.79 9.72 -3.95
CA VAL A 27 -4.27 9.73 -2.56
C VAL A 27 -3.62 8.63 -1.71
N GLY A 28 -3.65 7.39 -2.19
CA GLY A 28 -3.03 6.26 -1.47
C GLY A 28 -1.53 6.45 -1.29
N TYR A 29 -0.83 6.81 -2.36
CA TYR A 29 0.61 7.05 -2.35
C TYR A 29 1.03 8.15 -1.36
N VAL A 30 0.35 9.30 -1.41
CA VAL A 30 0.64 10.43 -0.52
C VAL A 30 0.34 10.05 0.93
N THR A 31 -0.76 9.36 1.20
CA THR A 31 -1.11 8.87 2.53
C THR A 31 -0.04 7.94 3.09
N ALA A 32 0.40 6.96 2.31
CA ALA A 32 1.43 6.01 2.73
C ALA A 32 2.76 6.72 3.05
N ASN A 33 3.25 7.56 2.14
CA ASN A 33 4.52 8.25 2.34
C ASN A 33 4.47 9.26 3.49
N TYR A 34 3.33 9.95 3.67
CA TYR A 34 3.13 10.84 4.81
C TYR A 34 3.25 10.09 6.14
N LEU A 35 2.62 8.91 6.26
CA LEU A 35 2.72 8.10 7.48
C LEU A 35 4.14 7.61 7.73
N VAL A 36 4.85 7.16 6.69
CA VAL A 36 6.24 6.74 6.80
C VAL A 36 7.12 7.88 7.31
N GLU A 37 6.99 9.06 6.73
CA GLU A 37 7.75 10.25 7.14
C GLU A 37 7.44 10.68 8.57
N LYS A 38 6.15 10.86 8.89
CA LYS A 38 5.72 11.38 10.20
C LYS A 38 5.94 10.44 11.36
N LEU A 39 5.91 9.14 11.11
CA LEU A 39 6.09 8.11 12.15
C LEU A 39 7.48 7.48 12.16
N GLY A 40 8.41 8.03 11.38
CA GLY A 40 9.80 7.56 11.34
C GLY A 40 9.92 6.11 10.86
N GLY A 41 9.29 5.80 9.72
CA GLY A 41 9.28 4.45 9.17
C GLY A 41 10.67 3.96 8.77
N THR A 42 10.99 2.72 9.12
CA THR A 42 12.23 2.05 8.72
C THR A 42 11.97 1.06 7.59
N LEU A 43 12.82 1.05 6.57
CA LEU A 43 12.71 0.14 5.43
C LEU A 43 13.01 -1.29 5.88
N VAL A 44 12.01 -2.17 5.81
CA VAL A 44 12.10 -3.58 6.21
C VAL A 44 11.89 -4.55 5.05
N GLY A 45 11.50 -4.06 3.88
CA GLY A 45 11.33 -4.90 2.70
C GLY A 45 11.32 -4.15 1.39
N GLU A 46 11.70 -4.86 0.34
CA GLU A 46 11.68 -4.38 -1.04
C GLU A 46 10.94 -5.39 -1.91
N VAL A 47 10.16 -4.90 -2.85
CA VAL A 47 9.32 -5.69 -3.74
C VAL A 47 9.67 -5.35 -5.18
N TYR A 48 10.10 -6.34 -5.93
CA TYR A 48 10.43 -6.24 -7.34
C TYR A 48 9.38 -6.97 -8.18
N SER A 49 9.00 -6.39 -9.30
CA SER A 49 8.02 -6.99 -10.19
C SER A 49 8.38 -6.71 -11.65
N ILE A 50 8.32 -7.74 -12.48
CA ILE A 50 8.46 -7.59 -13.94
C ILE A 50 7.29 -6.82 -14.56
N TYR A 51 6.21 -6.61 -13.81
CA TYR A 51 5.03 -5.86 -14.25
C TYR A 51 5.11 -4.36 -13.92
N PHE A 52 6.14 -3.92 -13.19
CA PHE A 52 6.42 -2.49 -13.05
C PHE A 52 6.90 -1.89 -14.38
N PRO A 53 6.83 -0.56 -14.55
CA PRO A 53 7.39 0.07 -15.74
C PRO A 53 8.83 -0.35 -16.00
N SER A 54 9.16 -0.63 -17.26
CA SER A 54 10.47 -1.16 -17.67
C SER A 54 11.55 -0.10 -17.86
N HIS A 55 11.17 1.19 -17.85
CA HIS A 55 12.15 2.28 -17.92
C HIS A 55 12.80 2.53 -16.57
N LEU A 56 13.98 3.12 -16.59
CA LEU A 56 14.74 3.48 -15.39
C LEU A 56 14.56 4.97 -15.11
N GLU A 57 14.57 5.31 -13.84
CA GLU A 57 14.78 6.69 -13.39
C GLU A 57 16.26 6.93 -13.17
N VAL A 58 16.75 8.08 -13.59
CA VAL A 58 18.15 8.47 -13.43
C VAL A 58 18.19 9.75 -12.58
N ASP A 59 18.95 9.74 -11.49
CA ASP A 59 19.10 10.91 -10.61
C ASP A 59 20.18 11.89 -11.15
N ASP A 60 20.31 13.05 -10.50
CA ASP A 60 21.26 14.10 -10.87
C ASP A 60 22.72 13.66 -10.82
N ARG A 61 23.02 12.53 -10.19
CA ARG A 61 24.35 11.93 -10.09
C ARG A 61 24.59 10.87 -11.19
N GLY A 62 23.60 10.65 -12.07
CA GLY A 62 23.68 9.62 -13.08
C GLY A 62 23.42 8.20 -12.57
N LEU A 63 22.88 8.04 -11.37
CA LEU A 63 22.52 6.72 -10.83
C LEU A 63 21.13 6.33 -11.29
N CYS A 64 21.00 5.12 -11.85
CA CYS A 64 19.72 4.60 -12.28
C CYS A 64 19.06 3.74 -11.20
N THR A 65 17.75 3.88 -11.09
CA THR A 65 16.92 3.09 -10.19
C THR A 65 15.77 2.41 -10.91
N LEU A 66 15.46 1.19 -10.49
CA LEU A 66 14.26 0.47 -10.93
C LEU A 66 13.06 0.93 -10.13
N PHE A 67 11.88 0.92 -10.76
CA PHE A 67 10.62 1.03 -10.04
C PHE A 67 10.50 -0.12 -9.04
N THR A 68 10.32 0.23 -7.78
CA THR A 68 10.39 -0.72 -6.66
C THR A 68 9.26 -0.47 -5.67
N GLY A 69 8.68 -1.55 -5.16
CA GLY A 69 7.81 -1.49 -3.99
C GLY A 69 8.65 -1.53 -2.70
N ARG A 70 8.19 -0.82 -1.68
CA ARG A 70 8.87 -0.72 -0.39
C ARG A 70 7.92 -1.00 0.75
N ILE A 71 8.41 -1.74 1.75
CA ILE A 71 7.69 -2.04 2.97
C ILE A 71 8.44 -1.38 4.12
N TYR A 72 7.74 -0.49 4.83
CA TYR A 72 8.26 0.23 5.98
C TYR A 72 7.60 -0.25 7.27
N ASP A 73 8.38 -0.33 8.33
CA ASP A 73 7.88 -0.57 9.69
C ASP A 73 7.71 0.77 10.41
N ILE A 74 6.47 1.09 10.80
CA ILE A 74 6.09 2.28 11.58
C ILE A 74 5.68 1.92 13.00
N LYS A 75 6.29 0.91 13.60
CA LYS A 75 6.06 0.33 14.93
C LYS A 75 4.78 -0.51 15.02
N LYS A 76 3.60 0.10 15.03
CA LYS A 76 2.31 -0.63 15.15
C LYS A 76 1.78 -1.18 13.83
N ALA A 77 2.29 -0.72 12.72
CA ALA A 77 1.87 -1.12 11.40
C ALA A 77 3.05 -1.24 10.43
N LEU A 78 2.80 -1.91 9.32
CA LEU A 78 3.65 -1.87 8.13
C LEU A 78 2.98 -0.96 7.10
N VAL A 79 3.76 -0.28 6.30
CA VAL A 79 3.29 0.51 5.15
C VAL A 79 3.92 -0.05 3.89
N PHE A 80 3.08 -0.50 2.96
CA PHE A 80 3.51 -0.85 1.61
C PHE A 80 3.16 0.26 0.63
N THR A 81 4.16 0.75 -0.05
CA THR A 81 4.05 1.73 -1.15
C THR A 81 4.99 1.35 -2.28
N ALA A 82 4.82 1.94 -3.46
CA ALA A 82 5.68 1.70 -4.62
C ALA A 82 5.78 2.97 -5.47
N ASP A 83 6.81 3.03 -6.31
CA ASP A 83 7.04 4.17 -7.23
C ASP A 83 6.00 4.20 -8.36
N ALA A 84 5.51 3.03 -8.75
CA ALA A 84 4.45 2.86 -9.76
C ALA A 84 3.55 1.67 -9.44
N GLN A 85 2.40 1.59 -10.09
CA GLN A 85 1.60 0.37 -10.11
C GLN A 85 2.04 -0.56 -11.25
N PRO A 86 1.83 -1.88 -11.13
CA PRO A 86 1.96 -2.80 -12.26
C PRO A 86 1.09 -2.36 -13.43
N GLN A 87 1.60 -2.48 -14.64
CA GLN A 87 0.97 -1.96 -15.86
C GLN A 87 -0.13 -2.87 -16.43
N SER A 88 -0.36 -4.04 -15.84
CA SER A 88 -1.41 -4.97 -16.26
C SER A 88 -2.27 -5.44 -15.10
N PRO A 89 -3.55 -5.82 -15.34
CA PRO A 89 -4.41 -6.40 -14.32
C PRO A 89 -3.82 -7.68 -13.70
N GLU A 90 -3.17 -8.51 -14.51
CA GLU A 90 -2.46 -9.72 -14.04
C GLU A 90 -1.35 -9.34 -13.06
N GLY A 91 -0.53 -8.36 -13.42
CA GLY A 91 0.56 -7.88 -12.56
C GLY A 91 0.06 -7.29 -11.25
N GLN A 92 -1.04 -6.53 -11.28
CA GLN A 92 -1.68 -5.97 -10.08
C GLN A 92 -2.18 -7.09 -9.15
N ASN A 93 -2.86 -8.10 -9.68
CA ASN A 93 -3.33 -9.25 -8.91
C ASN A 93 -2.17 -10.05 -8.32
N LEU A 94 -1.14 -10.33 -9.12
CA LEU A 94 0.00 -11.10 -8.67
C LEU A 94 0.81 -10.37 -7.59
N LEU A 95 1.05 -9.06 -7.77
CA LEU A 95 1.74 -8.23 -6.79
C LEU A 95 0.97 -8.22 -5.46
N SER A 96 -0.33 -7.91 -5.51
CA SER A 96 -1.18 -7.84 -4.32
C SER A 96 -1.21 -9.18 -3.58
N LYS A 97 -1.44 -10.27 -4.29
CA LYS A 97 -1.44 -11.63 -3.73
C LYS A 97 -0.11 -11.94 -3.05
N LYS A 98 1.01 -11.74 -3.72
CA LYS A 98 2.34 -12.07 -3.19
C LYS A 98 2.71 -11.24 -1.97
N VAL A 99 2.43 -9.93 -1.98
CA VAL A 99 2.70 -9.06 -0.83
C VAL A 99 1.85 -9.47 0.37
N VAL A 100 0.55 -9.63 0.19
CA VAL A 100 -0.37 -10.01 1.27
C VAL A 100 -0.01 -11.39 1.83
N GLU A 101 0.14 -12.41 0.99
CA GLU A 101 0.50 -13.76 1.45
C GLU A 101 1.83 -13.79 2.21
N SER A 102 2.82 -13.04 1.73
CA SER A 102 4.14 -12.98 2.36
C SER A 102 4.07 -12.38 3.77
N LEU A 103 3.26 -11.35 3.96
CA LEU A 103 3.15 -10.64 5.24
C LEU A 103 2.17 -11.32 6.20
N VAL A 104 1.07 -11.89 5.71
CA VAL A 104 0.13 -12.68 6.52
C VAL A 104 0.81 -13.92 7.11
N LYS A 105 1.63 -14.63 6.35
CA LYS A 105 2.46 -15.74 6.86
C LYS A 105 3.43 -15.32 7.97
N ARG A 106 3.67 -14.03 8.14
CA ARG A 106 4.57 -13.45 9.16
C ARG A 106 3.83 -12.72 10.28
N GLY A 107 2.50 -12.89 10.34
CA GLY A 107 1.70 -12.43 11.48
C GLY A 107 0.87 -11.16 11.25
N VAL A 108 0.86 -10.59 10.04
CA VAL A 108 -0.06 -9.50 9.69
C VAL A 108 -1.50 -10.03 9.69
N LYS A 109 -2.40 -9.32 10.39
CA LYS A 109 -3.80 -9.76 10.59
C LYS A 109 -4.83 -8.94 9.84
N LEU A 110 -4.51 -7.72 9.47
CA LEU A 110 -5.42 -6.81 8.79
C LEU A 110 -4.67 -6.08 7.69
N VAL A 111 -5.30 -5.96 6.53
CA VAL A 111 -4.81 -5.16 5.41
C VAL A 111 -5.78 -4.01 5.19
N VAL A 112 -5.26 -2.80 5.16
CA VAL A 112 -6.02 -1.56 4.91
C VAL A 112 -5.41 -0.88 3.69
N ALA A 113 -6.17 -0.72 2.63
CA ALA A 113 -5.73 -0.01 1.42
C ALA A 113 -6.38 1.38 1.35
N ALA A 114 -5.56 2.40 1.16
CA ALA A 114 -6.01 3.76 0.90
C ALA A 114 -6.02 4.05 -0.61
N ALA A 115 -7.13 4.56 -1.10
CA ALA A 115 -7.30 4.93 -2.50
C ALA A 115 -8.28 6.10 -2.65
N ALA A 116 -8.28 6.74 -3.82
CA ALA A 116 -9.30 7.71 -4.16
C ALA A 116 -10.59 7.01 -4.60
N TYR A 117 -11.71 7.62 -4.27
CA TYR A 117 -13.02 7.26 -4.77
C TYR A 117 -13.61 8.41 -5.56
N VAL A 118 -14.08 8.12 -6.77
CA VAL A 118 -14.71 9.14 -7.64
C VAL A 118 -16.14 9.38 -7.19
N VAL A 119 -16.45 10.64 -6.92
CA VAL A 119 -17.81 11.08 -6.58
C VAL A 119 -18.39 11.87 -7.76
N PRO A 120 -19.71 11.77 -8.02
CA PRO A 120 -20.35 12.46 -9.14
C PRO A 120 -20.36 13.98 -9.00
N THR A 121 -20.35 14.47 -7.76
CA THR A 121 -20.41 15.89 -7.42
C THR A 121 -19.35 16.24 -6.40
N VAL A 122 -18.75 17.42 -6.56
CA VAL A 122 -17.81 17.95 -5.56
C VAL A 122 -18.63 18.39 -4.34
N ASP A 123 -18.55 17.62 -3.27
CA ASP A 123 -19.07 18.02 -1.96
C ASP A 123 -17.93 18.71 -1.18
N GLN A 124 -18.24 19.80 -0.50
CA GLN A 124 -17.28 20.48 0.37
C GLN A 124 -16.90 19.64 1.61
N ALA A 125 -17.72 18.64 1.95
CA ALA A 125 -17.42 17.71 3.04
C ALA A 125 -16.35 16.71 2.61
N ARG A 126 -15.20 16.72 3.28
CA ARG A 126 -14.16 15.69 3.13
C ARG A 126 -14.65 14.38 3.76
N ARG A 127 -15.14 13.47 2.93
CA ARG A 127 -15.68 12.19 3.38
C ARG A 127 -14.69 11.06 3.14
N VAL A 128 -14.59 10.15 4.10
CA VAL A 128 -13.86 8.89 3.98
C VAL A 128 -14.89 7.77 3.90
N TYR A 129 -14.77 6.94 2.88
CA TYR A 129 -15.63 5.77 2.69
C TYR A 129 -14.87 4.49 3.04
N VAL A 130 -15.61 3.49 3.50
CA VAL A 130 -15.09 2.17 3.81
C VAL A 130 -15.85 1.08 3.07
N VAL A 131 -15.10 0.12 2.53
CA VAL A 131 -15.55 -1.21 2.14
C VAL A 131 -14.66 -2.23 2.83
N GLY A 132 -15.20 -3.37 3.20
CA GLY A 132 -14.45 -4.42 3.88
C GLY A 132 -14.88 -5.81 3.46
N THR A 133 -14.05 -6.79 3.74
CA THR A 133 -14.33 -8.21 3.47
C THR A 133 -15.24 -8.86 4.52
N ASP A 134 -15.46 -8.19 5.64
CA ASP A 134 -16.34 -8.63 6.71
C ASP A 134 -17.00 -7.44 7.42
N GLN A 135 -18.14 -7.69 8.04
CA GLN A 135 -18.95 -6.67 8.70
C GLN A 135 -18.23 -6.03 9.89
N LYS A 136 -17.52 -6.81 10.69
CA LYS A 136 -16.80 -6.33 11.87
C LYS A 136 -15.76 -5.28 11.50
N THR A 137 -15.01 -5.52 10.42
CA THR A 137 -14.02 -4.57 9.89
C THR A 137 -14.68 -3.28 9.42
N VAL A 138 -15.82 -3.38 8.69
CA VAL A 138 -16.57 -2.19 8.27
C VAL A 138 -17.08 -1.40 9.47
N GLU A 139 -17.63 -2.07 10.49
CA GLU A 139 -18.12 -1.43 11.71
C GLU A 139 -17.00 -0.73 12.49
N MET A 140 -15.80 -1.31 12.54
CA MET A 140 -14.64 -0.69 13.18
C MET A 140 -14.32 0.67 12.55
N PHE A 141 -14.33 0.78 11.21
CA PHE A 141 -14.07 2.05 10.53
C PHE A 141 -15.25 3.04 10.60
N THR A 142 -16.48 2.55 10.56
CA THR A 142 -17.64 3.43 10.70
C THR A 142 -17.79 4.01 12.12
N SER A 143 -17.34 3.29 13.14
CA SER A 143 -17.34 3.79 14.53
C SER A 143 -16.39 4.98 14.74
N ILE A 144 -15.42 5.18 13.86
CA ILE A 144 -14.49 6.33 13.88
C ILE A 144 -14.80 7.36 12.80
N GLY A 145 -15.98 7.29 12.15
CA GLY A 145 -16.49 8.32 11.26
C GLY A 145 -16.42 8.03 9.77
N ALA A 146 -15.93 6.87 9.33
CA ALA A 146 -16.01 6.50 7.93
C ALA A 146 -17.47 6.14 7.52
N LEU A 147 -17.82 6.40 6.27
CA LEU A 147 -19.13 6.08 5.71
C LEU A 147 -19.07 4.76 4.93
N LYS A 148 -20.11 3.94 5.07
CA LYS A 148 -20.23 2.76 4.20
C LYS A 148 -20.41 3.20 2.76
N LEU A 149 -19.59 2.66 1.87
CA LEU A 149 -19.81 2.80 0.44
C LEU A 149 -21.03 1.94 0.05
N ARG A 150 -21.98 2.53 -0.68
CA ARG A 150 -23.21 1.88 -1.15
C ARG A 150 -23.21 1.81 -2.67
#